data_d77f5061fee3b2bbce1e9731e568d8dc
#
_entry.id   d77f5061fee3b2bbce1e9731e568d8dc
#
_cell.length_a   1.000
_cell.length_b   1.000
_cell.length_c   1.000
_cell.angle_alpha   90.00
_cell.angle_beta   90.00
_cell.angle_gamma   90.00
#
_symmetry.space_group_name_H-M   'P 1'
#
loop_
_entity.id
_entity.type
_entity.pdbx_description
1 polymer ?
#
loop_
_entity_poly.entity_id
_entity_poly.type
_entity_poly.pdbx_seq_one_letter_code
_entity_poly.pdbx_strand_id
1 'polypeptide(L)'
;AATAQGLQGRIPLWAGGGVGMNGDAAADAFKLVCLGADGVVLGRLLLQLLGCVGNEHGRCNACNTGRCPMGICTQDERLVRRLDVDRGAQAIVDYMLAFDAELRKLLAPVGNSSLPVGRADALVATRRDVAERLGIAYAC
;
A
#
# COMPACT_ATOMS: atom_id res chain seq x y z
N ALA A 1 18.66 7.14 4.73
CA ALA A 1 19.04 8.50 4.26
C ALA A 1 18.47 9.59 5.20
N ALA A 2 17.16 9.64 5.44
CA ALA A 2 16.55 10.66 6.31
C ALA A 2 17.08 10.63 7.76
N THR A 3 17.29 9.44 8.30
CA THR A 3 17.87 9.24 9.64
C THR A 3 19.29 9.78 9.73
N ALA A 4 20.12 9.49 8.71
CA ALA A 4 21.52 9.97 8.67
C ALA A 4 21.64 11.49 8.56
N GLN A 5 20.59 12.18 8.06
CA GLN A 5 20.53 13.63 7.94
C GLN A 5 19.80 14.32 9.10
N GLY A 6 19.36 13.57 10.12
CA GLY A 6 18.60 14.10 11.25
C GLY A 6 17.23 14.66 10.89
N LEU A 7 16.65 14.22 9.78
CA LEU A 7 15.35 14.67 9.26
C LEU A 7 14.18 13.82 9.74
N GLN A 8 14.46 12.68 10.35
CA GLN A 8 13.42 11.80 10.88
C GLN A 8 12.59 12.52 11.95
N GLY A 9 11.27 12.46 11.83
CA GLY A 9 10.33 13.17 12.70
C GLY A 9 10.18 14.67 12.44
N ARG A 10 10.97 15.25 11.52
CA ARG A 10 10.85 16.66 11.10
C ARG A 10 10.10 16.84 9.78
N ILE A 11 10.20 15.82 8.92
CA ILE A 11 9.52 15.78 7.61
C ILE A 11 8.77 14.45 7.56
N PRO A 12 7.44 14.44 7.29
CA PRO A 12 6.70 13.19 7.16
C PRO A 12 7.16 12.42 5.92
N LEU A 13 7.41 11.12 6.11
CA LEU A 13 7.83 10.21 5.06
C LEU A 13 6.64 9.37 4.59
N TRP A 14 6.30 9.48 3.32
CA TRP A 14 5.24 8.69 2.70
C TRP A 14 5.84 7.60 1.81
N ALA A 15 5.44 6.36 2.07
CA ALA A 15 5.85 5.21 1.27
C ALA A 15 4.75 4.81 0.29
N GLY A 16 5.12 4.56 -0.96
CA GLY A 16 4.20 4.13 -2.00
C GLY A 16 4.90 3.32 -3.08
N GLY A 17 4.13 2.78 -4.01
CA GLY A 17 4.64 1.98 -5.11
C GLY A 17 4.42 0.48 -4.91
N GLY A 18 3.34 -0.04 -5.45
CA GLY A 18 3.05 -1.48 -5.43
C GLY A 18 2.59 -2.07 -4.10
N VAL A 19 2.28 -1.24 -3.11
CA VAL A 19 1.77 -1.70 -1.81
C VAL A 19 0.48 -2.49 -2.02
N GLY A 20 0.43 -3.71 -1.46
CA GLY A 20 -0.70 -4.62 -1.58
C GLY A 20 -0.82 -5.35 -2.92
N MET A 21 0.09 -5.11 -3.86
CA MET A 21 0.05 -5.78 -5.18
C MET A 21 0.38 -7.27 -5.11
N ASN A 22 1.00 -7.71 -4.01
CA ASN A 22 1.31 -9.12 -3.74
C ASN A 22 0.23 -9.82 -2.90
N GLY A 23 -0.92 -9.17 -2.69
CA GLY A 23 -2.07 -9.75 -2.02
C GLY A 23 -2.24 -9.40 -0.54
N ASP A 24 -1.24 -8.78 0.11
CA ASP A 24 -1.32 -8.42 1.53
C ASP A 24 -0.88 -6.97 1.78
N ALA A 25 -1.84 -6.05 1.59
CA ALA A 25 -1.58 -4.63 1.79
C ALA A 25 -1.37 -4.26 3.27
N ALA A 26 -2.00 -4.96 4.19
CA ALA A 26 -1.86 -4.69 5.63
C ALA A 26 -0.46 -5.05 6.10
N ALA A 27 0.07 -6.21 5.70
CA ALA A 27 1.44 -6.59 6.01
C ALA A 27 2.47 -5.67 5.36
N ASP A 28 2.26 -5.26 4.10
CA ASP A 28 3.14 -4.32 3.43
C ASP A 28 3.14 -2.96 4.13
N ALA A 29 1.96 -2.42 4.49
CA ALA A 29 1.83 -1.18 5.22
C ALA A 29 2.50 -1.25 6.61
N PHE A 30 2.26 -2.34 7.35
CA PHE A 30 2.88 -2.58 8.65
C PHE A 30 4.42 -2.55 8.56
N LYS A 31 5.00 -3.28 7.61
CA LYS A 31 6.45 -3.31 7.37
C LYS A 31 7.01 -1.92 7.07
N LEU A 32 6.35 -1.16 6.17
CA LEU A 32 6.80 0.17 5.78
C LEU A 32 6.77 1.14 6.96
N VAL A 33 5.73 1.08 7.80
CA VAL A 33 5.63 1.91 9.01
C VAL A 33 6.70 1.52 10.03
N CYS A 34 6.93 0.23 10.27
CA CYS A 34 8.04 -0.24 11.12
C CYS A 34 9.40 0.25 10.63
N LEU A 35 9.60 0.36 9.32
CA LEU A 35 10.82 0.89 8.69
C LEU A 35 10.90 2.43 8.71
N GLY A 36 9.91 3.12 9.26
CA GLY A 36 9.93 4.56 9.48
C GLY A 36 9.09 5.40 8.54
N ALA A 37 8.15 4.81 7.80
CA ALA A 37 7.16 5.58 7.06
C ALA A 37 6.08 6.11 8.00
N ASP A 38 5.75 7.39 7.90
CA ASP A 38 4.65 8.04 8.63
C ASP A 38 3.30 7.78 7.97
N GLY A 39 3.29 7.44 6.68
CA GLY A 39 2.11 7.11 5.92
C GLY A 39 2.39 6.20 4.74
N VAL A 40 1.35 5.52 4.26
CA VAL A 40 1.42 4.58 3.14
C VAL A 40 0.39 4.94 2.09
N VAL A 41 0.79 4.90 0.81
CA VAL A 41 -0.08 5.22 -0.32
C VAL A 41 -0.54 3.95 -1.03
N LEU A 42 -1.84 3.69 -0.98
CA LEU A 42 -2.52 2.58 -1.65
C LEU A 42 -3.07 3.04 -3.02
N GLY A 43 -2.21 3.30 -3.99
CA GLY A 43 -2.65 3.84 -5.28
C GLY A 43 -3.30 2.81 -6.19
N ARG A 44 -2.50 1.90 -6.74
CA ARG A 44 -2.94 0.94 -7.77
C ARG A 44 -3.95 -0.07 -7.26
N LEU A 45 -3.83 -0.48 -6.02
CA LEU A 45 -4.78 -1.37 -5.37
C LEU A 45 -6.20 -0.80 -5.39
N LEU A 46 -6.37 0.49 -5.02
CA LEU A 46 -7.68 1.13 -5.04
C LEU A 46 -8.25 1.24 -6.48
N LEU A 47 -7.40 1.45 -7.48
CA LEU A 47 -7.83 1.42 -8.87
C LEU A 47 -8.35 0.05 -9.31
N GLN A 48 -7.77 -1.05 -8.79
CA GLN A 48 -8.27 -2.41 -9.06
C GLN A 48 -9.66 -2.64 -8.46
N LEU A 49 -9.93 -2.10 -7.26
CA LEU A 49 -11.27 -2.16 -6.66
C LEU A 49 -12.33 -1.42 -7.50
N LEU A 50 -11.92 -0.38 -8.21
CA LEU A 50 -12.76 0.31 -9.20
C LEU A 50 -12.89 -0.44 -10.54
N GLY A 51 -12.29 -1.62 -10.67
CA GLY A 51 -12.33 -2.43 -11.88
C GLY A 51 -11.18 -2.18 -12.86
N CYS A 52 -10.09 -1.53 -12.47
CA CYS A 52 -8.92 -1.38 -13.32
C CYS A 52 -8.28 -2.73 -13.63
N VAL A 53 -8.22 -3.10 -14.90
CA VAL A 53 -7.63 -4.35 -15.40
C VAL A 53 -6.14 -4.22 -15.77
N GLY A 54 -5.54 -3.05 -15.52
CA GLY A 54 -4.21 -2.72 -16.01
C GLY A 54 -3.06 -3.49 -15.38
N ASN A 55 -3.34 -4.23 -14.31
CA ASN A 55 -2.27 -4.78 -13.48
C ASN A 55 -2.05 -6.26 -13.57
N GLU A 56 -3.06 -7.02 -13.93
CA GLU A 56 -2.91 -8.47 -13.93
C GLU A 56 -1.81 -8.96 -14.86
N HIS A 57 -1.35 -8.14 -15.81
CA HIS A 57 -0.25 -8.52 -16.71
C HIS A 57 0.51 -7.31 -17.30
N GLY A 58 0.41 -6.12 -16.72
CA GLY A 58 1.09 -4.92 -17.26
C GLY A 58 0.60 -4.49 -18.65
N ARG A 59 -0.55 -4.97 -19.10
CA ARG A 59 -0.99 -4.84 -20.50
C ARG A 59 -1.84 -3.62 -20.80
N CYS A 60 -2.41 -2.93 -19.80
CA CYS A 60 -3.21 -1.75 -20.04
C CYS A 60 -2.42 -0.48 -19.75
N ASN A 61 -2.22 0.36 -20.75
CA ASN A 61 -1.58 1.67 -20.66
C ASN A 61 -2.51 2.79 -21.12
N ALA A 62 -3.81 2.54 -21.12
CA ALA A 62 -4.81 3.47 -21.64
C ALA A 62 -4.97 4.75 -20.81
N CYS A 63 -4.49 4.77 -19.56
CA CYS A 63 -4.50 5.97 -18.70
C CYS A 63 -3.80 7.16 -19.35
N ASN A 64 -2.65 6.92 -20.00
CA ASN A 64 -1.84 7.96 -20.64
C ASN A 64 -2.49 8.54 -21.90
N THR A 65 -3.47 7.84 -22.47
CA THR A 65 -4.17 8.27 -23.69
C THR A 65 -5.55 8.84 -23.41
N GLY A 66 -6.01 8.83 -22.15
CA GLY A 66 -7.37 9.23 -21.79
C GLY A 66 -8.47 8.30 -22.32
N ARG A 67 -8.11 7.10 -22.80
CA ARG A 67 -9.03 6.11 -23.40
C ARG A 67 -9.25 4.89 -22.48
N CYS A 68 -9.35 5.13 -21.17
CA CYS A 68 -9.54 4.05 -20.21
C CYS A 68 -10.83 3.27 -20.48
N PRO A 69 -10.76 1.96 -20.80
CA PRO A 69 -11.95 1.17 -21.14
C PRO A 69 -12.89 0.97 -19.95
N MET A 70 -12.38 1.17 -18.72
CA MET A 70 -13.15 1.03 -17.47
C MET A 70 -13.79 2.34 -17.00
N GLY A 71 -13.57 3.46 -17.73
CA GLY A 71 -14.16 4.75 -17.37
C GLY A 71 -13.42 5.51 -16.25
N ILE A 72 -12.31 4.98 -15.71
CA ILE A 72 -11.63 5.57 -14.55
C ILE A 72 -10.74 6.76 -14.95
N CYS A 73 -9.90 6.58 -15.97
CA CYS A 73 -8.95 7.61 -16.44
C CYS A 73 -9.33 8.07 -17.85
N THR A 74 -10.45 8.78 -17.98
CA THR A 74 -10.95 9.30 -19.27
C THR A 74 -11.90 10.45 -19.04
N GLN A 75 -12.03 11.32 -20.05
CA GLN A 75 -13.06 12.37 -20.12
C GLN A 75 -14.09 12.08 -21.21
N ASP A 76 -13.97 10.96 -21.93
CA ASP A 76 -14.97 10.51 -22.90
C ASP A 76 -16.24 10.06 -22.14
N GLU A 77 -17.34 10.77 -22.35
CA GLU A 77 -18.62 10.50 -21.67
C GLU A 77 -19.12 9.07 -21.86
N ARG A 78 -18.86 8.45 -23.01
CA ARG A 78 -19.27 7.07 -23.31
C ARG A 78 -18.49 6.07 -22.46
N LEU A 79 -17.23 6.38 -22.18
CA LEU A 79 -16.38 5.54 -21.35
C LEU A 79 -16.63 5.81 -19.87
N VAL A 80 -16.79 7.09 -19.45
CA VAL A 80 -17.12 7.46 -18.05
C VAL A 80 -18.37 6.75 -17.55
N ARG A 81 -19.40 6.59 -18.39
CA ARG A 81 -20.64 5.87 -18.03
C ARG A 81 -20.46 4.40 -17.70
N ARG A 82 -19.28 3.81 -17.97
CA ARG A 82 -18.96 2.42 -17.61
C ARG A 82 -18.53 2.27 -16.16
N LEU A 83 -18.12 3.35 -15.52
CA LEU A 83 -17.74 3.34 -14.12
C LEU A 83 -19.01 3.34 -13.26
N ASP A 84 -19.23 2.26 -12.54
CA ASP A 84 -20.23 2.18 -11.49
C ASP A 84 -19.64 2.77 -10.20
N VAL A 85 -19.98 4.03 -9.94
CA VAL A 85 -19.43 4.80 -8.82
C VAL A 85 -19.86 4.23 -7.47
N ASP A 86 -21.12 3.85 -7.33
CA ASP A 86 -21.66 3.36 -6.06
C ASP A 86 -21.06 2.00 -5.71
N ARG A 87 -20.97 1.09 -6.67
CA ARG A 87 -20.29 -0.18 -6.49
C ARG A 87 -18.81 0.00 -6.17
N GLY A 88 -18.15 0.92 -6.86
CA GLY A 88 -16.74 1.23 -6.62
C GLY A 88 -16.49 1.79 -5.24
N ALA A 89 -17.33 2.72 -4.78
CA ALA A 89 -17.27 3.29 -3.45
C ALA A 89 -17.47 2.21 -2.37
N GLN A 90 -18.47 1.34 -2.53
CA GLN A 90 -18.73 0.25 -1.59
C GLN A 90 -17.54 -0.72 -1.53
N ALA A 91 -16.98 -1.10 -2.67
CA ALA A 91 -15.81 -1.98 -2.72
C ALA A 91 -14.60 -1.40 -1.98
N ILE A 92 -14.38 -0.08 -2.08
CA ILE A 92 -13.32 0.61 -1.34
C ILE A 92 -13.61 0.60 0.16
N VAL A 93 -14.84 0.88 0.58
CA VAL A 93 -15.23 0.85 2.00
C VAL A 93 -15.02 -0.53 2.60
N ASP A 94 -15.54 -1.58 1.94
CA ASP A 94 -15.43 -2.95 2.42
C ASP A 94 -13.95 -3.38 2.53
N TYR A 95 -13.15 -3.00 1.53
CA TYR A 95 -11.72 -3.27 1.53
C TYR A 95 -11.00 -2.55 2.70
N MET A 96 -11.29 -1.27 2.94
CA MET A 96 -10.65 -0.50 4.00
C MET A 96 -11.02 -1.02 5.40
N LEU A 97 -12.25 -1.50 5.59
CA LEU A 97 -12.65 -2.16 6.83
C LEU A 97 -11.89 -3.47 7.05
N ALA A 98 -11.72 -4.28 6.00
CA ALA A 98 -10.92 -5.50 6.06
C ALA A 98 -9.44 -5.19 6.31
N PHE A 99 -8.90 -4.19 5.65
CA PHE A 99 -7.53 -3.72 5.83
C PHE A 99 -7.25 -3.29 7.28
N ASP A 100 -8.15 -2.49 7.89
CA ASP A 100 -8.03 -2.09 9.29
C ASP A 100 -8.06 -3.31 10.22
N ALA A 101 -8.98 -4.25 9.98
CA ALA A 101 -9.08 -5.47 10.78
C ALA A 101 -7.80 -6.33 10.70
N GLU A 102 -7.22 -6.50 9.51
CA GLU A 102 -5.96 -7.23 9.34
C GLU A 102 -4.78 -6.48 9.99
N LEU A 103 -4.72 -5.16 9.84
CA LEU A 103 -3.69 -4.36 10.47
C LEU A 103 -3.71 -4.47 12.00
N ARG A 104 -4.89 -4.48 12.61
CA ARG A 104 -5.05 -4.71 14.06
C ARG A 104 -4.55 -6.09 14.50
N LYS A 105 -4.75 -7.13 13.69
CA LYS A 105 -4.19 -8.46 13.97
C LYS A 105 -2.66 -8.46 13.96
N LEU A 106 -2.03 -7.67 13.09
CA LEU A 106 -0.57 -7.53 13.05
C LEU A 106 -0.01 -6.72 14.24
N LEU A 107 -0.80 -5.80 14.80
CA LEU A 107 -0.42 -5.01 15.96
C LEU A 107 -0.43 -5.82 17.26
N ALA A 108 -1.34 -6.77 17.40
CA ALA A 108 -1.51 -7.55 18.62
C ALA A 108 -0.24 -8.30 19.06
N PRO A 109 0.49 -9.04 18.20
CA PRO A 109 1.72 -9.74 18.58
C PRO A 109 2.86 -8.82 19.04
N VAL A 110 2.89 -7.57 18.55
CA VAL A 110 3.91 -6.59 18.94
C VAL A 110 3.52 -5.77 20.17
N GLY A 111 2.36 -6.08 20.78
CA GLY A 111 1.90 -5.45 22.01
C GLY A 111 1.54 -3.96 21.88
N ASN A 112 1.21 -3.51 20.66
CA ASN A 112 0.86 -2.12 20.39
C ASN A 112 -0.62 -1.95 20.03
N SER A 113 -1.22 -0.86 20.49
CA SER A 113 -2.57 -0.42 20.06
C SER A 113 -2.54 0.59 18.92
N SER A 114 -1.35 1.05 18.53
CA SER A 114 -1.11 2.00 17.45
C SER A 114 0.02 1.54 16.54
N LEU A 115 0.11 2.10 15.35
CA LEU A 115 1.16 1.77 14.38
C LEU A 115 2.55 2.09 14.95
N PRO A 116 3.49 1.11 14.92
CA PRO A 116 4.82 1.24 15.51
C PRO A 116 5.79 1.95 14.55
N VAL A 117 5.60 3.25 14.34
CA VAL A 117 6.45 4.04 13.43
C VAL A 117 7.92 3.97 13.86
N GLY A 118 8.79 3.55 12.92
CA GLY A 118 10.22 3.44 13.16
C GLY A 118 10.67 2.31 14.09
N ARG A 119 9.76 1.37 14.43
CA ARG A 119 10.06 0.20 15.26
C ARG A 119 10.55 -0.98 14.41
N ALA A 120 11.71 -0.82 13.78
CA ALA A 120 12.32 -1.86 12.96
C ALA A 120 12.62 -3.15 13.75
N ASP A 121 12.71 -3.07 15.07
CA ASP A 121 12.84 -4.20 15.99
C ASP A 121 11.60 -5.11 16.04
N ALA A 122 10.44 -4.63 15.56
CA ALA A 122 9.23 -5.44 15.36
C ALA A 122 9.29 -6.34 14.11
N LEU A 123 10.35 -6.24 13.31
CA LEU A 123 10.53 -6.98 12.06
C LEU A 123 11.67 -7.98 12.17
N VAL A 124 11.46 -9.14 11.52
CA VAL A 124 12.49 -10.16 11.34
C VAL A 124 12.54 -10.52 9.86
N ALA A 125 13.73 -10.50 9.26
CA ALA A 125 13.91 -10.91 7.87
C ALA A 125 14.15 -12.41 7.77
N THR A 126 13.53 -13.06 6.79
CA THR A 126 13.76 -14.46 6.44
C THR A 126 14.93 -14.65 5.47
N ARG A 127 15.49 -13.55 4.97
CA ARG A 127 16.65 -13.53 4.08
C ARG A 127 17.77 -12.70 4.68
N ARG A 128 18.99 -13.22 4.71
CA ARG A 128 20.16 -12.57 5.29
C ARG A 128 20.51 -11.24 4.62
N ASP A 129 20.49 -11.21 3.28
CA ASP A 129 20.79 -10.00 2.51
C ASP A 129 19.79 -8.85 2.79
N VAL A 130 18.54 -9.20 3.08
CA VAL A 130 17.50 -8.24 3.48
C VAL A 130 17.76 -7.73 4.89
N ALA A 131 18.07 -8.63 5.83
CA ALA A 131 18.41 -8.28 7.21
C ALA A 131 19.56 -7.26 7.26
N GLU A 132 20.64 -7.55 6.55
CA GLU A 132 21.83 -6.69 6.48
C GLU A 132 21.52 -5.31 5.88
N ARG A 133 20.76 -5.26 4.77
CA ARG A 133 20.40 -3.99 4.11
C ARG A 133 19.48 -3.11 4.93
N LEU A 134 18.56 -3.70 5.68
CA LEU A 134 17.57 -2.98 6.47
C LEU A 134 18.00 -2.78 7.93
N GLY A 135 19.06 -3.46 8.38
CA GLY A 135 19.52 -3.40 9.78
C GLY A 135 18.53 -4.02 10.77
N ILE A 136 17.80 -5.07 10.36
CA ILE A 136 16.83 -5.79 11.18
C ILE A 136 17.29 -7.20 11.50
N ALA A 137 16.65 -7.86 12.48
CA ALA A 137 16.99 -9.23 12.87
C ALA A 137 16.81 -10.21 11.70
N TYR A 138 17.66 -11.23 11.67
CA TYR A 138 17.54 -12.36 10.74
C TYR A 138 16.96 -13.56 11.48
N ALA A 139 15.96 -14.21 10.90
CA ALA A 139 15.42 -15.46 11.39
C ALA A 139 16.42 -16.60 11.09
N CYS A 140 16.97 -17.21 12.13
CA CYS A 140 17.82 -18.39 12.01
C CYS A 140 16.99 -19.64 11.74
#